data_1937a89213172682931775154280fe18
#
_entry.id   1937a89213172682931775154280fe18
#
_cell.length_a   1.000
_cell.length_b   1.000
_cell.length_c   1.000
_cell.angle_alpha   90.00
_cell.angle_beta   90.00
_cell.angle_gamma   90.00
#
_symmetry.space_group_name_H-M   'P 1'
#
loop_
_entity.id
_entity.type
_entity.pdbx_description
1 polymer ?
#
loop_
_entity_poly.entity_id
_entity_poly.type
_entity_poly.pdbx_seq_one_letter_code
_entity_poly.pdbx_strand_id
1 'polypeptide(L)'
;MDRVRSPDHIVVDGKRRFYDGDPHPQPDRPATVLQAEFLNAVQEELCGFIEEHVELSHGNCTGLARAVEKVIEDKLIPIKTQLDLIWEEIGRKAENDEQ
;
A
#
# COMPACT_ATOMS: atom_id res chain seq x y z
N MET A 1 11.32 2.29 -1.91
CA MET A 1 11.71 1.27 -0.90
C MET A 1 12.40 0.11 -1.58
N ASP A 2 13.38 -0.47 -0.91
CA ASP A 2 14.10 -1.63 -1.42
C ASP A 2 14.13 -2.72 -0.34
N ARG A 3 14.60 -3.90 -0.72
CA ARG A 3 14.74 -5.02 0.19
C ARG A 3 15.92 -4.80 1.12
N VAL A 4 16.01 -5.61 2.18
CA VAL A 4 17.09 -5.51 3.17
C VAL A 4 18.47 -5.51 2.51
N ARG A 5 19.34 -4.60 2.95
CA ARG A 5 20.73 -4.46 2.46
C ARG A 5 21.78 -4.80 3.51
N SER A 6 21.34 -5.21 4.70
CA SER A 6 22.28 -5.65 5.74
C SER A 6 23.21 -6.74 5.19
N PRO A 7 24.53 -6.72 5.54
CA PRO A 7 25.45 -7.74 5.06
C PRO A 7 25.06 -9.16 5.45
N ASP A 8 24.26 -9.31 6.50
CA ASP A 8 23.84 -10.61 7.01
C ASP A 8 22.51 -11.10 6.39
N HIS A 9 22.10 -10.53 5.27
CA HIS A 9 20.91 -11.02 4.57
C HIS A 9 21.21 -12.35 3.86
N ILE A 10 20.15 -13.08 3.53
CA ILE A 10 20.23 -14.24 2.62
C ILE A 10 19.54 -13.91 1.30
N VAL A 11 19.87 -14.69 0.27
CA VAL A 11 19.22 -14.56 -1.04
C VAL A 11 18.44 -15.82 -1.32
N VAL A 12 17.13 -15.68 -1.58
CA VAL A 12 16.24 -16.78 -1.94
C VAL A 12 15.50 -16.36 -3.21
N ASP A 13 15.59 -17.19 -4.26
CA ASP A 13 15.00 -16.91 -5.56
C ASP A 13 15.42 -15.53 -6.12
N GLY A 14 16.69 -15.19 -5.96
CA GLY A 14 17.26 -13.92 -6.42
C GLY A 14 16.87 -12.69 -5.59
N LYS A 15 16.20 -12.88 -4.46
CA LYS A 15 15.72 -11.79 -3.61
C LYS A 15 16.41 -11.80 -2.25
N ARG A 16 16.85 -10.63 -1.78
CA ARG A 16 17.41 -10.47 -0.44
C ARG A 16 16.28 -10.60 0.59
N ARG A 17 16.55 -11.39 1.63
CA ARG A 17 15.60 -11.65 2.72
C ARG A 17 16.30 -11.59 4.05
N PHE A 18 15.52 -11.37 5.11
CA PHE A 18 15.98 -11.49 6.48
C PHE A 18 16.20 -12.95 6.83
N TYR A 19 17.13 -13.19 7.73
CA TYR A 19 17.50 -14.52 8.20
C TYR A 19 17.54 -14.53 9.71
N ASP A 20 16.95 -15.54 10.33
CA ASP A 20 16.89 -15.66 11.80
C ASP A 20 18.21 -16.07 12.43
N GLY A 21 19.16 -16.52 11.64
CA GLY A 21 20.39 -17.11 12.12
C GLY A 21 20.28 -18.62 12.24
N ASP A 22 21.43 -19.28 12.24
CA ASP A 22 21.47 -20.74 12.41
C ASP A 22 21.15 -21.11 13.85
N PRO A 23 20.44 -22.23 14.09
CA PRO A 23 19.98 -22.61 15.43
C PRO A 23 21.05 -23.14 16.34
N HIS A 24 22.30 -23.26 15.87
CA HIS A 24 23.41 -23.81 16.65
C HIS A 24 24.05 -22.74 17.54
N PRO A 25 24.67 -23.11 18.69
CA PRO A 25 25.35 -22.16 19.53
C PRO A 25 26.49 -21.40 18.86
N GLN A 26 27.05 -21.95 17.79
CA GLN A 26 28.08 -21.31 16.97
C GLN A 26 27.58 -21.33 15.51
N PRO A 27 26.64 -20.45 15.15
CA PRO A 27 26.08 -20.43 13.82
C PRO A 27 27.11 -19.98 12.78
N ASP A 28 27.14 -20.63 11.63
CA ASP A 28 27.93 -20.19 10.48
C ASP A 28 27.36 -18.92 9.88
N ARG A 29 26.06 -18.68 10.08
CA ARG A 29 25.37 -17.49 9.60
C ARG A 29 24.62 -16.82 10.76
N PRO A 30 24.96 -15.58 11.08
CA PRO A 30 24.21 -14.83 12.08
C PRO A 30 22.86 -14.37 11.56
N ALA A 31 21.98 -13.99 12.47
CA ALA A 31 20.72 -13.36 12.11
C ALA A 31 20.97 -12.03 11.39
N THR A 32 20.08 -11.67 10.47
CA THR A 32 20.16 -10.39 9.79
C THR A 32 19.90 -9.25 10.76
N VAL A 33 20.79 -8.27 10.79
CA VAL A 33 20.63 -7.08 11.63
C VAL A 33 19.64 -6.13 10.97
N LEU A 34 18.65 -5.68 11.74
CA LEU A 34 17.72 -4.67 11.31
C LEU A 34 18.40 -3.30 11.35
N GLN A 35 18.51 -2.66 10.21
CA GLN A 35 19.12 -1.33 10.11
C GLN A 35 18.03 -0.25 10.10
N ALA A 36 18.36 0.88 10.73
CA ALA A 36 17.44 2.02 10.81
C ALA A 36 17.00 2.49 9.42
N GLU A 37 17.90 2.50 8.45
CA GLU A 37 17.59 2.90 7.07
C GLU A 37 16.42 2.09 6.48
N PHE A 38 16.45 0.78 6.66
CA PHE A 38 15.38 -0.09 6.16
C PHE A 38 14.06 0.17 6.86
N LEU A 39 14.10 0.24 8.19
CA LEU A 39 12.89 0.47 8.99
C LEU A 39 12.28 1.84 8.71
N ASN A 40 13.13 2.86 8.55
CA ASN A 40 12.66 4.20 8.19
C ASN A 40 12.02 4.23 6.80
N ALA A 41 12.59 3.50 5.84
CA ALA A 41 12.00 3.39 4.51
C ALA A 41 10.62 2.76 4.54
N VAL A 42 10.45 1.66 5.29
CA VAL A 42 9.15 1.00 5.47
C VAL A 42 8.15 1.96 6.12
N GLN A 43 8.57 2.62 7.20
CA GLN A 43 7.73 3.58 7.92
C GLN A 43 7.26 4.70 7.01
N GLU A 44 8.18 5.31 6.26
CA GLU A 44 7.83 6.43 5.38
C GLU A 44 6.93 6.02 4.23
N GLU A 45 7.09 4.84 3.69
CA GLU A 45 6.18 4.36 2.64
C GLU A 45 4.78 4.11 3.15
N LEU A 46 4.65 3.48 4.31
CA LEU A 46 3.34 3.21 4.90
C LEU A 46 2.70 4.45 5.48
N CYS A 47 3.42 5.18 6.32
CA CYS A 47 2.89 6.39 6.94
C CYS A 47 2.63 7.50 5.93
N GLY A 48 3.52 7.66 4.94
CA GLY A 48 3.34 8.64 3.88
C GLY A 48 2.08 8.39 3.06
N PHE A 49 1.84 7.14 2.70
CA PHE A 49 0.61 6.77 2.00
C PHE A 49 -0.63 7.05 2.85
N ILE A 50 -0.59 6.68 4.14
CA ILE A 50 -1.72 6.91 5.04
C ILE A 50 -2.00 8.41 5.19
N GLU A 51 -0.95 9.21 5.41
CA GLU A 51 -1.07 10.66 5.61
C GLU A 51 -1.65 11.40 4.40
N GLU A 52 -1.41 10.91 3.19
CA GLU A 52 -1.98 11.50 1.98
C GLU A 52 -3.50 11.39 1.93
N HIS A 53 -4.10 10.44 2.62
CA HIS A 53 -5.51 10.14 2.48
C HIS A 53 -6.31 10.28 3.77
N VAL A 54 -5.71 10.02 4.92
CA VAL A 54 -6.36 10.12 6.23
C VAL A 54 -5.37 10.64 7.26
N GLU A 55 -5.87 11.08 8.40
CA GLU A 55 -5.02 11.54 9.50
C GLU A 55 -4.35 10.36 10.20
N LEU A 56 -3.05 10.50 10.44
CA LEU A 56 -2.27 9.51 11.17
C LEU A 56 -2.56 9.64 12.67
N SER A 57 -2.88 8.54 13.35
CA SER A 57 -3.15 8.57 14.77
C SER A 57 -2.50 7.41 15.52
N HIS A 58 -2.08 7.68 16.74
CA HIS A 58 -1.50 6.68 17.63
C HIS A 58 -2.53 5.65 18.10
N GLY A 59 -2.09 4.42 18.19
CA GLY A 59 -2.91 3.34 18.74
C GLY A 59 -4.03 2.86 17.83
N ASN A 60 -4.14 3.39 16.63
CA ASN A 60 -5.13 2.97 15.66
C ASN A 60 -4.48 2.11 14.57
N CYS A 61 -4.87 0.85 14.52
CA CYS A 61 -4.32 -0.11 13.55
C CYS A 61 -5.09 -0.13 12.23
N THR A 62 -6.04 0.77 12.02
CA THR A 62 -6.90 0.80 10.84
C THR A 62 -6.54 1.88 9.82
N GLY A 63 -5.46 2.65 10.06
CA GLY A 63 -5.07 3.76 9.19
C GLY A 63 -4.83 3.34 7.74
N LEU A 64 -4.11 2.25 7.53
CA LEU A 64 -3.82 1.74 6.18
C LEU A 64 -5.11 1.33 5.46
N ALA A 65 -5.99 0.59 6.14
CA ALA A 65 -7.27 0.17 5.58
C ALA A 65 -8.12 1.37 5.16
N ARG A 66 -8.20 2.39 6.02
CA ARG A 66 -8.93 3.62 5.72
C ARG A 66 -8.33 4.36 4.53
N ALA A 67 -7.00 4.43 4.44
CA ALA A 67 -6.32 5.07 3.33
C ALA A 67 -6.64 4.37 2.01
N VAL A 68 -6.62 3.03 1.99
CA VAL A 68 -6.99 2.25 0.81
C VAL A 68 -8.43 2.51 0.41
N GLU A 69 -9.36 2.50 1.37
CA GLU A 69 -10.78 2.79 1.12
C GLU A 69 -10.95 4.20 0.53
N LYS A 70 -10.22 5.18 1.05
CA LYS A 70 -10.29 6.56 0.57
C LYS A 70 -9.79 6.68 -0.86
N VAL A 71 -8.70 6.01 -1.23
CA VAL A 71 -8.18 5.97 -2.59
C VAL A 71 -9.22 5.38 -3.54
N ILE A 72 -9.83 4.27 -3.17
CA ILE A 72 -10.85 3.62 -3.99
C ILE A 72 -12.04 4.56 -4.20
N GLU A 73 -12.53 5.16 -3.12
CA GLU A 73 -13.65 6.10 -3.17
C GLU A 73 -13.33 7.29 -4.08
N ASP A 74 -12.16 7.91 -3.91
CA ASP A 74 -11.75 9.07 -4.71
C ASP A 74 -11.61 8.73 -6.20
N LYS A 75 -11.24 7.51 -6.55
CA LYS A 75 -11.15 7.06 -7.94
C LYS A 75 -12.50 6.69 -8.53
N LEU A 76 -13.43 6.23 -7.71
CA LEU A 76 -14.78 5.86 -8.18
C LEU A 76 -15.70 7.06 -8.41
N ILE A 77 -15.54 8.15 -7.66
CA ILE A 77 -16.40 9.33 -7.79
C ILE A 77 -16.45 9.88 -9.22
N PRO A 78 -15.31 10.13 -9.89
CA PRO A 78 -15.35 10.61 -11.28
C PRO A 78 -16.03 9.65 -12.23
N ILE A 79 -15.82 8.35 -12.05
CA ILE A 79 -16.42 7.31 -12.89
C ILE A 79 -17.92 7.30 -12.71
N LYS A 80 -18.38 7.35 -11.46
CA LYS A 80 -19.80 7.39 -11.14
C LYS A 80 -20.47 8.63 -11.73
N THR A 81 -19.83 9.79 -11.63
CA THR A 81 -20.33 11.04 -12.18
C THR A 81 -20.51 10.93 -13.70
N GLN A 82 -19.53 10.37 -14.41
CA GLN A 82 -19.65 10.17 -15.86
C GLN A 82 -20.76 9.19 -16.21
N LEU A 83 -20.93 8.15 -15.42
CA LEU A 83 -22.01 7.18 -15.64
C LEU A 83 -23.37 7.82 -15.45
N ASP A 84 -23.55 8.64 -14.44
CA ASP A 84 -24.80 9.36 -14.19
C ASP A 84 -25.14 10.32 -15.35
N LEU A 85 -24.14 11.01 -15.89
CA LEU A 85 -24.30 11.90 -17.04
C LEU A 85 -24.71 11.12 -18.30
N ILE A 86 -24.13 9.94 -18.51
CA ILE A 86 -24.50 9.07 -19.64
C ILE A 86 -25.96 8.63 -19.52
N TRP A 87 -26.39 8.22 -18.34
CA TRP A 87 -27.77 7.80 -18.09
C TRP A 87 -28.75 8.95 -18.30
N GLU A 88 -28.41 10.16 -17.86
CA GLU A 88 -29.26 11.35 -18.13
C GLU A 88 -29.40 11.63 -19.63
N GLU A 89 -28.32 11.51 -20.38
CA GLU A 89 -28.35 11.73 -21.83
C GLU A 89 -29.18 10.68 -22.55
N ILE A 90 -29.07 9.42 -22.14
CA ILE A 90 -29.88 8.33 -22.67
C ILE A 90 -31.36 8.60 -22.39
N GLY A 91 -31.69 9.03 -21.17
CA GLY A 91 -33.04 9.36 -20.78
C GLY A 91 -33.64 10.50 -21.64
N ARG A 92 -32.88 11.55 -21.91
CA ARG A 92 -33.31 12.67 -22.76
C ARG A 92 -33.54 12.26 -24.19
N LYS A 93 -32.65 11.41 -24.73
CA LYS A 93 -32.84 10.89 -26.10
C LYS A 93 -34.11 10.03 -26.22
N ALA A 94 -34.36 9.20 -25.22
CA ALA A 94 -35.55 8.37 -25.17
C ALA A 94 -36.82 9.23 -25.15
N GLU A 95 -36.83 10.32 -24.36
CA GLU A 95 -37.97 11.26 -24.35
C GLU A 95 -38.18 11.95 -25.68
N ASN A 96 -37.08 12.37 -26.33
CA ASN A 96 -37.17 13.03 -27.65
C ASN A 96 -37.66 12.09 -28.74
N ASP A 97 -37.30 10.80 -28.67
CA ASP A 97 -37.70 9.80 -29.64
C ASP A 97 -39.20 9.46 -29.54
N GLU A 98 -39.81 9.71 -28.39
CA GLU A 98 -41.25 9.50 -28.18
C GLU A 98 -42.12 10.62 -28.76
N GLN A 99 -41.49 11.74 -29.09
CA GLN A 99 -42.18 12.87 -29.70
C GLN A 99 -42.18 12.76 -31.23
#